data_da2c2a2106a7ff1020402fb8b02066b9
#
_entry.id   da2c2a2106a7ff1020402fb8b02066b9
#
_cell.length_a   1.000
_cell.length_b   1.000
_cell.length_c   1.000
_cell.angle_alpha   90.00
_cell.angle_beta   90.00
_cell.angle_gamma   90.00
#
_symmetry.space_group_name_H-M   'P 1'
#
loop_
_entity.id
_entity.type
_entity.pdbx_description
1 polymer ?
#
loop_
_entity_poly.entity_id
_entity_poly.type
_entity_poly.pdbx_seq_one_letter_code
_entity_poly.pdbx_strand_id
1 'polypeptide(L)'
;ALGYIAEGAWTHDEIRKVDILFLQKDGYRIELVSPYAPDSVVSGLIRTYKNAPYHLCYEAENFEKELAELEGNGYIRIDEPTPAPAIGGRRVVFLMHPAAGMLELLEEK
;
A
#
# COMPACT_ATOMS: atom_id res chain seq x y z
N ALA A 1 -12.81 -9.04 -14.61
CA ALA A 1 -14.04 -8.25 -14.51
C ALA A 1 -13.74 -6.77 -14.70
N LEU A 2 -14.69 -6.01 -15.19
CA LEU A 2 -14.58 -4.56 -15.40
C LEU A 2 -13.44 -4.14 -16.35
N GLY A 3 -12.83 -5.10 -17.07
CA GLY A 3 -11.76 -4.82 -18.02
C GLY A 3 -10.38 -4.68 -17.43
N TYR A 4 -10.19 -4.95 -16.14
CA TYR A 4 -8.86 -4.94 -15.54
C TYR A 4 -8.05 -6.15 -15.99
N ILE A 5 -6.75 -5.93 -16.21
CA ILE A 5 -5.81 -6.95 -16.67
C ILE A 5 -4.72 -7.13 -15.62
N ALA A 6 -4.40 -8.38 -15.29
CA ALA A 6 -3.34 -8.69 -14.34
C ALA A 6 -1.96 -8.32 -14.89
N GLU A 7 -1.14 -7.69 -14.06
CA GLU A 7 0.25 -7.37 -14.36
C GLU A 7 1.15 -8.47 -13.78
N GLY A 8 1.45 -9.48 -14.56
CA GLY A 8 2.32 -10.56 -14.11
C GLY A 8 1.68 -11.53 -13.13
N ALA A 9 2.49 -12.11 -12.26
CA ALA A 9 2.07 -13.13 -11.31
C ALA A 9 1.94 -12.57 -9.89
N TRP A 10 1.36 -13.37 -8.99
CA TRP A 10 1.31 -13.04 -7.57
C TRP A 10 2.70 -12.92 -6.97
N THR A 11 2.90 -11.93 -6.12
CA THR A 11 4.14 -11.72 -5.35
C THR A 11 3.90 -12.07 -3.89
N HIS A 12 4.79 -12.87 -3.32
CA HIS A 12 4.73 -13.27 -1.92
C HIS A 12 5.57 -12.32 -1.06
N ASP A 13 4.95 -11.67 -0.09
CA ASP A 13 5.60 -10.73 0.83
C ASP A 13 5.63 -11.37 2.23
N GLU A 14 6.79 -11.86 2.64
CA GLU A 14 6.96 -12.53 3.94
C GLU A 14 6.99 -11.55 5.12
N ILE A 15 7.35 -10.29 4.86
CA ILE A 15 7.41 -9.27 5.91
C ILE A 15 5.99 -8.91 6.37
N ARG A 16 5.09 -8.70 5.41
CA ARG A 16 3.70 -8.32 5.66
C ARG A 16 2.76 -9.50 5.71
N LYS A 17 3.24 -10.69 5.34
CA LYS A 17 2.49 -11.95 5.29
C LYS A 17 1.26 -11.84 4.39
N VAL A 18 1.51 -11.36 3.18
CA VAL A 18 0.48 -11.19 2.15
C VAL A 18 0.96 -11.70 0.80
N ASP A 19 0.00 -12.08 -0.04
CA ASP A 19 0.22 -12.29 -1.45
C ASP A 19 -0.42 -11.13 -2.21
N ILE A 20 0.28 -10.59 -3.19
CA ILE A 20 -0.09 -9.38 -3.90
C ILE A 20 -0.17 -9.63 -5.40
N LEU A 21 -1.24 -9.13 -6.03
CA LEU A 21 -1.37 -9.10 -7.48
C LEU A 21 -1.81 -7.71 -7.91
N PHE A 22 -1.09 -7.13 -8.86
CA PHE A 22 -1.49 -5.85 -9.45
C PHE A 22 -2.36 -6.06 -10.67
N LEU A 23 -3.40 -5.24 -10.79
CA LEU A 23 -4.27 -5.16 -11.95
C LEU A 23 -4.24 -3.75 -12.50
N GLN A 24 -4.43 -3.59 -13.83
CA GLN A 24 -4.49 -2.26 -14.42
C GLN A 24 -5.61 -2.12 -15.44
N LYS A 25 -6.08 -0.90 -15.57
CA LYS A 25 -7.04 -0.47 -16.61
C LYS A 25 -6.95 1.04 -16.77
N ASP A 26 -6.77 1.51 -18.00
CA ASP A 26 -6.83 2.94 -18.35
C ASP A 26 -5.93 3.83 -17.48
N GLY A 27 -4.75 3.34 -17.11
CA GLY A 27 -3.81 4.08 -16.28
C GLY A 27 -4.06 3.99 -14.78
N TYR A 28 -5.16 3.36 -14.36
CA TYR A 28 -5.42 3.09 -12.94
C TYR A 28 -4.86 1.73 -12.57
N ARG A 29 -4.29 1.65 -11.39
CA ARG A 29 -3.69 0.43 -10.86
C ARG A 29 -4.34 0.05 -9.55
N ILE A 30 -4.75 -1.20 -9.44
CA ILE A 30 -5.33 -1.76 -8.22
C ILE A 30 -4.41 -2.86 -7.70
N GLU A 31 -4.17 -2.86 -6.42
CA GLU A 31 -3.43 -3.91 -5.74
C GLU A 31 -4.41 -4.82 -5.01
N LEU A 32 -4.45 -6.10 -5.40
CA LEU A 32 -5.17 -7.13 -4.65
C LEU A 32 -4.22 -7.66 -3.59
N VAL A 33 -4.65 -7.65 -2.33
CA VAL A 33 -3.85 -8.07 -1.20
C VAL A 33 -4.57 -9.17 -0.46
N SER A 34 -3.95 -10.34 -0.36
CA SER A 34 -4.51 -11.51 0.33
C SER A 34 -3.59 -11.92 1.48
N PRO A 35 -4.05 -11.85 2.74
CA PRO A 35 -3.23 -12.31 3.86
C PRO A 35 -3.14 -13.84 3.83
N TYR A 36 -1.94 -14.40 4.08
CA TYR A 36 -1.78 -15.84 4.16
C TYR A 36 -1.57 -16.35 5.59
N ALA A 37 -1.61 -15.45 6.57
CA ALA A 37 -1.48 -15.79 7.99
C ALA A 37 -2.38 -14.88 8.83
N PRO A 38 -2.89 -15.38 9.98
CA PRO A 38 -3.77 -14.57 10.84
C PRO A 38 -3.11 -13.31 11.40
N ASP A 39 -1.78 -13.31 11.52
CA ASP A 39 -1.00 -12.18 12.03
C ASP A 39 -0.46 -11.26 10.93
N SER A 40 -0.98 -11.37 9.71
CA SER A 40 -0.66 -10.43 8.65
C SER A 40 -1.10 -9.01 9.03
N VAL A 41 -0.35 -8.01 8.56
CA VAL A 41 -0.67 -6.59 8.80
C VAL A 41 -2.07 -6.21 8.29
N VAL A 42 -2.60 -6.92 7.28
CA VAL A 42 -3.92 -6.61 6.71
C VAL A 42 -5.06 -7.41 7.33
N SER A 43 -4.79 -8.41 8.17
CA SER A 43 -5.86 -9.26 8.72
C SER A 43 -6.86 -8.48 9.56
N GLY A 44 -6.39 -7.52 10.35
CA GLY A 44 -7.27 -6.63 11.12
C GLY A 44 -8.10 -5.71 10.24
N LEU A 45 -7.53 -5.23 9.15
CA LEU A 45 -8.21 -4.38 8.17
C LEU A 45 -9.34 -5.15 7.47
N ILE A 46 -9.10 -6.40 7.11
CA ILE A 46 -10.13 -7.26 6.51
C ILE A 46 -11.29 -7.49 7.47
N ARG A 47 -10.99 -7.73 8.75
CA ARG A 47 -12.05 -7.90 9.76
C ARG A 47 -12.92 -6.65 9.89
N THR A 48 -12.32 -5.46 9.79
CA THR A 48 -13.02 -4.18 9.94
C THR A 48 -13.70 -3.72 8.66
N TYR A 49 -12.98 -3.75 7.54
CA TYR A 49 -13.42 -3.15 6.27
C TYR A 49 -13.87 -4.16 5.23
N LYS A 50 -13.76 -5.45 5.51
CA LYS A 50 -14.10 -6.53 4.57
C LYS A 50 -13.22 -6.43 3.31
N ASN A 51 -13.84 -6.46 2.14
CA ASN A 51 -13.13 -6.38 0.85
C ASN A 51 -13.15 -4.97 0.25
N ALA A 52 -13.31 -3.95 1.09
CA ALA A 52 -13.35 -2.57 0.62
C ALA A 52 -11.94 -2.02 0.36
N PRO A 53 -11.79 -1.07 -0.59
CA PRO A 53 -10.57 -0.30 -0.70
C PRO A 53 -10.29 0.43 0.62
N TYR A 54 -9.05 0.42 1.11
CA TYR A 54 -8.76 1.00 2.42
C TYR A 54 -7.68 2.08 2.40
N HIS A 55 -6.99 2.28 1.27
CA HIS A 55 -6.04 3.38 1.14
C HIS A 55 -5.75 3.72 -0.32
N LEU A 56 -5.17 4.89 -0.53
CA LEU A 56 -4.57 5.31 -1.80
C LEU A 56 -3.06 5.31 -1.65
N CYS A 57 -2.35 5.00 -2.74
CA CYS A 57 -0.89 5.02 -2.78
C CYS A 57 -0.43 6.12 -3.73
N TYR A 58 0.51 6.95 -3.26
CA TYR A 58 1.11 8.02 -4.06
C TYR A 58 2.60 7.78 -4.22
N GLU A 59 3.12 7.97 -5.44
CA GLU A 59 4.56 7.93 -5.67
C GLU A 59 5.17 9.30 -5.34
N ALA A 60 6.30 9.27 -4.63
CA ALA A 60 6.99 10.48 -4.21
C ALA A 60 8.28 10.66 -5.00
N GLU A 61 8.43 11.80 -5.69
CA GLU A 61 9.68 12.15 -6.37
C GLU A 61 10.81 12.35 -5.37
N ASN A 62 10.48 12.94 -4.23
CA ASN A 62 11.42 13.12 -3.12
C ASN A 62 10.77 12.56 -1.86
N PHE A 63 11.04 11.30 -1.58
CA PHE A 63 10.38 10.55 -0.52
C PHE A 63 10.50 11.22 0.85
N GLU A 64 11.73 11.60 1.24
CA GLU A 64 11.97 12.21 2.55
C GLU A 64 11.26 13.56 2.71
N LYS A 65 11.30 14.38 1.67
CA LYS A 65 10.65 15.70 1.68
C LYS A 65 9.13 15.56 1.76
N GLU A 66 8.54 14.71 0.95
CA GLU A 66 7.09 14.53 0.92
C GLU A 66 6.57 13.88 2.20
N LEU A 67 7.35 12.97 2.78
CA LEU A 67 7.02 12.39 4.08
C LEU A 67 6.99 13.48 5.17
N ALA A 68 7.99 14.36 5.19
CA ALA A 68 8.04 15.47 6.14
C ALA A 68 6.86 16.44 5.95
N GLU A 69 6.49 16.73 4.70
CA GLU A 69 5.34 17.59 4.41
C GLU A 69 4.03 16.97 4.90
N LEU A 70 3.85 15.66 4.70
CA LEU A 70 2.66 14.97 5.19
C LEU A 70 2.59 15.03 6.71
N GLU A 71 3.69 14.77 7.39
CA GLU A 71 3.75 14.83 8.85
C GLU A 71 3.47 16.25 9.36
N GLY A 72 3.93 17.27 8.63
CA GLY A 72 3.64 18.67 8.93
C GLY A 72 2.17 19.05 8.73
N ASN A 73 1.41 18.24 7.99
CA ASN A 73 -0.02 18.45 7.74
C ASN A 73 -0.93 17.52 8.55
N GLY A 74 -0.42 16.93 9.61
CA GLY A 74 -1.21 16.15 10.54
C GLY A 74 -1.29 14.66 10.25
N TYR A 75 -0.52 14.16 9.28
CA TYR A 75 -0.41 12.72 9.06
C TYR A 75 0.55 12.10 10.08
N ILE A 76 0.22 10.92 10.55
CA ILE A 76 1.02 10.18 11.54
C ILE A 76 1.45 8.87 10.92
N ARG A 77 2.75 8.55 11.00
CA ARG A 77 3.27 7.26 10.53
C ARG A 77 2.65 6.13 11.34
N ILE A 78 2.18 5.10 10.63
CA ILE A 78 1.71 3.85 11.27
C ILE A 78 2.91 2.93 11.47
N ASP A 79 3.88 2.99 10.57
CA ASP A 79 5.09 2.16 10.59
C ASP A 79 6.31 2.97 10.10
N GLU A 80 7.46 2.33 10.04
CA GLU A 80 8.66 2.92 9.45
C GLU A 80 8.77 2.55 7.97
N PRO A 81 9.43 3.39 7.13
CA PRO A 81 9.65 3.04 5.74
C PRO A 81 10.32 1.68 5.59
N THR A 82 9.75 0.82 4.76
CA THR A 82 10.18 -0.58 4.59
C THR A 82 10.12 -0.96 3.11
N PRO A 83 11.13 -1.68 2.59
CA PRO A 83 11.10 -2.18 1.20
C PRO A 83 9.90 -3.07 0.95
N ALA A 84 9.30 -2.93 -0.24
CA ALA A 84 8.16 -3.75 -0.67
C ALA A 84 8.57 -4.64 -1.86
N PRO A 85 8.58 -5.98 -1.70
CA PRO A 85 8.99 -6.89 -2.78
C PRO A 85 8.15 -6.76 -4.05
N ALA A 86 6.85 -6.53 -3.91
CA ALA A 86 5.94 -6.44 -5.05
C ALA A 86 6.23 -5.27 -5.99
N ILE A 87 6.98 -4.27 -5.53
CA ILE A 87 7.29 -3.06 -6.29
C ILE A 87 8.80 -2.83 -6.40
N GLY A 88 9.56 -3.93 -6.55
CA GLY A 88 10.99 -3.88 -6.80
C GLY A 88 11.84 -3.47 -5.63
N GLY A 89 11.37 -3.64 -4.40
CA GLY A 89 12.10 -3.30 -3.19
C GLY A 89 12.10 -1.82 -2.86
N ARG A 90 11.31 -0.99 -3.56
CA ARG A 90 11.14 0.42 -3.23
C ARG A 90 10.51 0.56 -1.85
N ARG A 91 10.91 1.60 -1.11
CA ARG A 91 10.38 1.79 0.24
C ARG A 91 8.95 2.30 0.20
N VAL A 92 8.14 1.83 1.14
CA VAL A 92 6.78 2.33 1.39
C VAL A 92 6.64 2.66 2.85
N VAL A 93 5.76 3.61 3.15
CA VAL A 93 5.36 3.94 4.51
C VAL A 93 3.87 4.23 4.53
N PHE A 94 3.18 3.74 5.55
CA PHE A 94 1.77 4.01 5.75
C PHE A 94 1.60 5.13 6.77
N LEU A 95 0.68 6.05 6.48
CA LEU A 95 0.34 7.16 7.35
C LEU A 95 -1.17 7.21 7.54
N MET A 96 -1.59 7.82 8.64
CA MET A 96 -3.00 7.98 8.96
C MET A 96 -3.28 9.44 9.29
N HIS A 97 -4.41 9.94 8.81
CA HIS A 97 -4.92 11.27 9.14
C HIS A 97 -6.35 11.16 9.63
N PRO A 98 -6.73 11.87 10.71
CA PRO A 98 -8.09 11.75 11.28
C PRO A 98 -9.21 12.06 10.29
N ALA A 99 -8.98 12.97 9.33
CA ALA A 99 -10.00 13.36 8.37
C ALA A 99 -9.84 12.69 7.00
N ALA A 100 -8.62 12.33 6.61
CA ALA A 100 -8.31 11.83 5.27
C ALA A 100 -8.12 10.31 5.21
N GLY A 101 -8.00 9.65 6.36
CA GLY A 101 -7.80 8.20 6.42
C GLY A 101 -6.37 7.75 6.15
N MET A 102 -6.22 6.52 5.66
CA MET A 102 -4.91 5.90 5.42
C MET A 102 -4.36 6.28 4.05
N LEU A 103 -3.06 6.56 4.03
CA LEU A 103 -2.32 6.86 2.81
C LEU A 103 -1.02 6.05 2.80
N GLU A 104 -0.65 5.54 1.64
CA GLU A 104 0.64 4.89 1.43
C GLU A 104 1.50 5.81 0.57
N LEU A 105 2.71 6.09 1.03
CA LEU A 105 3.70 6.84 0.26
C LEU A 105 4.74 5.87 -0.25
N LEU A 106 4.98 5.92 -1.57
CA LEU A 106 5.88 5.02 -2.28
C LEU A 106 7.07 5.79 -2.81
N GLU A 107 8.26 5.29 -2.52
CA GLU A 107 9.49 5.83 -3.09
C GLU A 107 9.53 5.63 -4.60
N GLU A 108 9.76 6.69 -5.36
CA GLU A 108 9.94 6.63 -6.81
C GLU A 108 11.24 5.89 -7.13
N LYS A 109 11.27 5.26 -8.29
CA LYS A 109 12.47 4.55 -8.77
C LYS A 109 13.68 5.46 -8.90
#